data_4ccf720cb13cbb603cda876eaa4b6f27
#
_entry.id   4ccf720cb13cbb603cda876eaa4b6f27
#
_cell.length_a   1.000
_cell.length_b   1.000
_cell.length_c   1.000
_cell.angle_alpha   90.00
_cell.angle_beta   90.00
_cell.angle_gamma   90.00
#
_symmetry.space_group_name_H-M   'P 1'
#
loop_
_entity.id
_entity.type
_entity.pdbx_description
1 polymer ?
#
loop_
_entity_poly.entity_id
_entity_poly.type
_entity_poly.pdbx_seq_one_letter_code
_entity_poly.pdbx_strand_id
1 'polypeptide(L)'
;MNQPLPKDIINVKAGDKLAAEWHHTLDSTPETDKSDPIDPGHLGPIMVYLAKVDSALTTTVTGLKWFKIYEDGMDSNGTWAVTRLYNNKGKVEFTLPKCIQNGQ
;
A
#
# COMPACT_ATOMS: atom_id res chain seq x y z
N MET A 1 -18.25 -1.11 5.11
CA MET A 1 -18.09 -1.87 3.86
C MET A 1 -17.44 -3.20 4.18
N ASN A 2 -18.09 -4.30 3.82
CA ASN A 2 -17.52 -5.63 4.04
C ASN A 2 -16.62 -5.99 2.86
N GLN A 3 -15.32 -5.95 3.09
CA GLN A 3 -14.36 -6.48 2.12
C GLN A 3 -14.25 -8.00 2.32
N PRO A 4 -14.21 -8.79 1.24
CA PRO A 4 -13.93 -10.20 1.36
C PRO A 4 -12.53 -10.43 1.96
N LEU A 5 -12.40 -11.46 2.77
CA LEU A 5 -11.10 -11.86 3.30
C LEU A 5 -10.19 -12.35 2.17
N PRO A 6 -8.88 -12.16 2.29
CA PRO A 6 -7.94 -12.66 1.30
C PRO A 6 -7.96 -14.19 1.26
N LYS A 7 -7.63 -14.76 0.11
CA LYS A 7 -7.53 -16.22 -0.08
C LYS A 7 -6.10 -16.72 -0.03
N ASP A 8 -5.14 -15.82 -0.19
CA ASP A 8 -3.72 -16.16 -0.30
C ASP A 8 -2.88 -15.36 0.69
N ILE A 9 -1.74 -15.91 1.04
CA ILE A 9 -0.72 -15.27 1.88
C ILE A 9 0.57 -15.16 1.06
N ILE A 10 1.18 -13.98 1.09
CA ILE A 10 2.50 -13.74 0.50
C ILE A 10 3.55 -13.86 1.59
N ASN A 11 4.51 -14.76 1.40
CA ASN A 11 5.64 -14.92 2.32
C ASN A 11 6.72 -13.90 2.02
N VAL A 12 7.09 -13.12 3.02
CA VAL A 12 8.13 -12.10 2.93
C VAL A 12 9.03 -12.18 4.15
N LYS A 13 10.22 -11.61 4.05
CA LYS A 13 11.19 -11.54 5.16
C LYS A 13 11.30 -10.12 5.68
N ALA A 14 11.53 -9.97 6.98
CA ALA A 14 11.89 -8.67 7.55
C ALA A 14 13.11 -8.08 6.80
N GLY A 15 13.00 -6.82 6.42
CA GLY A 15 14.01 -6.15 5.60
C GLY A 15 13.80 -6.24 4.10
N ASP A 16 12.85 -7.04 3.61
CA ASP A 16 12.53 -7.12 2.18
C ASP A 16 11.97 -5.80 1.67
N LYS A 17 12.31 -5.51 0.40
CA LYS A 17 11.70 -4.42 -0.35
C LYS A 17 10.48 -4.94 -1.09
N LEU A 18 9.34 -4.30 -0.87
CA LEU A 18 8.06 -4.64 -1.49
C LEU A 18 7.61 -3.52 -2.41
N ALA A 19 6.83 -3.86 -3.42
CA ALA A 19 6.14 -2.91 -4.27
C ALA A 19 4.64 -3.16 -4.19
N ALA A 20 3.87 -2.14 -3.88
CA ALA A 20 2.41 -2.15 -4.02
C ALA A 20 2.05 -1.50 -5.35
N GLU A 21 1.23 -2.18 -6.14
CA GLU A 21 0.70 -1.66 -7.40
C GLU A 21 -0.78 -1.35 -7.24
N TRP A 22 -1.15 -0.11 -7.56
CA TRP A 22 -2.50 0.42 -7.42
C TRP A 22 -3.15 0.61 -8.78
N HIS A 23 -4.44 0.34 -8.84
CA HIS A 23 -5.28 0.61 -9.98
C HIS A 23 -6.58 1.28 -9.56
N HIS A 24 -7.15 2.10 -10.43
CA HIS A 24 -8.42 2.77 -10.17
C HIS A 24 -9.58 1.75 -10.11
N THR A 25 -9.58 0.80 -11.03
CA THR A 25 -10.51 -0.33 -11.06
C THR A 25 -9.74 -1.63 -11.32
N LEU A 26 -10.42 -2.77 -11.19
CA LEU A 26 -9.79 -4.08 -11.42
C LEU A 26 -9.21 -4.24 -12.83
N ASP A 27 -9.82 -3.60 -13.82
CA ASP A 27 -9.47 -3.77 -15.23
C ASP A 27 -8.83 -2.51 -15.83
N SER A 28 -8.63 -1.44 -15.03
CA SER A 28 -8.05 -0.21 -15.54
C SER A 28 -6.54 -0.30 -15.69
N THR A 29 -6.02 0.42 -16.66
CA THR A 29 -4.59 0.66 -16.85
C THR A 29 -4.37 2.15 -17.14
N PRO A 30 -3.15 2.68 -16.96
CA PRO A 30 -2.88 4.07 -17.29
C PRO A 30 -3.21 4.46 -18.73
N GLU A 31 -3.19 3.50 -19.64
CA GLU A 31 -3.49 3.71 -21.06
C GLU A 31 -5.01 3.77 -21.34
N THR A 32 -5.81 3.07 -20.54
CA THR A 32 -7.26 2.96 -20.75
C THR A 32 -8.06 3.90 -19.85
N ASP A 33 -7.47 4.37 -18.76
CA ASP A 33 -8.14 5.19 -17.75
C ASP A 33 -7.18 6.27 -17.23
N LYS A 34 -7.51 7.54 -17.50
CA LYS A 34 -6.69 8.69 -17.05
C LYS A 34 -6.68 8.86 -15.51
N SER A 35 -7.62 8.26 -14.81
CA SER A 35 -7.66 8.23 -13.35
C SER A 35 -6.96 7.01 -12.76
N ASP A 36 -6.30 6.19 -13.55
CA ASP A 36 -5.50 5.07 -13.06
C ASP A 36 -4.04 5.52 -12.82
N PRO A 37 -3.45 5.22 -11.68
CA PRO A 37 -3.92 4.42 -10.52
C PRO A 37 -4.87 5.17 -9.58
N ILE A 38 -4.86 6.47 -9.62
CA ILE A 38 -5.68 7.38 -8.82
C ILE A 38 -5.86 8.67 -9.61
N ASP A 39 -6.98 9.34 -9.43
CA ASP A 39 -7.20 10.65 -10.06
C ASP A 39 -6.04 11.61 -9.70
N PRO A 40 -5.35 12.19 -10.69
CA PRO A 40 -4.20 13.06 -10.44
C PRO A 40 -4.52 14.33 -9.65
N GLY A 41 -5.80 14.69 -9.52
CA GLY A 41 -6.26 15.77 -8.67
C GLY A 41 -6.35 15.42 -7.18
N HIS A 42 -6.29 14.15 -6.82
CA HIS A 42 -6.31 13.68 -5.43
C HIS A 42 -4.90 13.75 -4.82
N LEU A 43 -4.40 14.94 -4.59
CA LEU A 43 -3.08 15.15 -4.02
C LEU A 43 -3.02 14.72 -2.55
N GLY A 44 -1.87 14.19 -2.13
CA GLY A 44 -1.70 13.83 -0.72
C GLY A 44 -0.54 12.86 -0.46
N PRO A 45 -0.37 12.48 0.81
CA PRO A 45 0.65 11.52 1.23
C PRO A 45 0.25 10.08 0.95
N ILE A 46 1.26 9.21 0.97
CA ILE A 46 1.10 7.75 0.96
C ILE A 46 1.68 7.20 2.25
N MET A 47 0.96 6.29 2.89
CA MET A 47 1.37 5.67 4.15
C MET A 47 1.11 4.17 4.10
N VAL A 48 1.97 3.39 4.76
CA VAL A 48 1.80 1.95 4.92
C VAL A 48 1.81 1.60 6.39
N TYR A 49 0.80 0.87 6.82
CA TYR A 49 0.65 0.36 8.18
C TYR A 49 0.61 -1.15 8.18
N LEU A 50 1.12 -1.74 9.24
CA LEU A 50 1.01 -3.17 9.52
C LEU A 50 0.31 -3.39 10.87
N ALA A 51 -0.35 -4.52 10.99
CA ALA A 51 -0.83 -5.05 12.26
C ALA A 51 -0.57 -6.54 12.32
N LYS A 52 -0.16 -7.02 13.49
CA LYS A 52 0.01 -8.45 13.70
C LYS A 52 -1.33 -9.12 13.90
N VAL A 53 -1.55 -10.24 13.24
CA VAL A 53 -2.76 -11.05 13.33
C VAL A 53 -2.39 -12.53 13.53
N ASP A 54 -3.34 -13.33 14.01
CA ASP A 54 -3.15 -14.78 14.12
C ASP A 54 -3.24 -15.45 12.74
N SER A 55 -4.14 -14.96 11.90
CA SER A 55 -4.28 -15.41 10.52
C SER A 55 -4.77 -14.28 9.63
N ALA A 56 -4.00 -13.97 8.58
CA ALA A 56 -4.39 -12.95 7.60
C ALA A 56 -5.62 -13.38 6.78
N LEU A 57 -5.94 -14.68 6.74
CA LEU A 57 -7.08 -15.23 6.01
C LEU A 57 -8.41 -15.15 6.77
N THR A 58 -8.37 -15.08 8.09
CA THR A 58 -9.57 -15.23 8.94
C THR A 58 -9.77 -14.11 9.94
N THR A 59 -8.74 -13.32 10.24
CA THR A 59 -8.83 -12.27 11.25
C THR A 59 -9.58 -11.05 10.72
N THR A 60 -10.54 -10.54 11.50
CA THR A 60 -11.19 -9.26 11.20
C THR A 60 -10.24 -8.11 11.49
N VAL A 61 -10.39 -7.02 10.74
CA VAL A 61 -9.50 -5.85 10.88
C VAL A 61 -9.91 -4.88 11.99
N THR A 62 -11.03 -5.12 12.64
CA THR A 62 -11.53 -4.26 13.71
C THR A 62 -10.72 -4.45 15.00
N GLY A 63 -10.26 -3.36 15.60
CA GLY A 63 -9.57 -3.38 16.87
C GLY A 63 -8.11 -3.84 16.81
N LEU A 64 -7.53 -3.98 15.64
CA LEU A 64 -6.12 -4.32 15.50
C LEU A 64 -5.21 -3.18 15.94
N LYS A 65 -4.03 -3.54 16.43
CA LYS A 65 -2.98 -2.58 16.78
C LYS A 65 -2.13 -2.30 15.55
N TRP A 66 -2.42 -1.20 14.87
CA TRP A 66 -1.71 -0.77 13.67
C TRP A 66 -0.47 0.04 14.02
N PHE A 67 0.61 -0.18 13.29
CA PHE A 67 1.80 0.66 13.35
C PHE A 67 2.29 1.03 11.95
N LYS A 68 2.78 2.26 11.83
CA LYS A 68 3.23 2.79 10.54
C LYS A 68 4.64 2.32 10.24
N ILE A 69 4.86 1.83 9.03
CA ILE A 69 6.18 1.37 8.57
C ILE A 69 6.75 2.22 7.43
N TYR A 70 5.90 3.01 6.78
CA TYR A 70 6.31 3.86 5.67
C TYR A 70 5.41 5.08 5.59
N GLU A 71 6.00 6.22 5.26
CA GLU A 71 5.27 7.42 4.89
C GLU A 71 6.05 8.22 3.86
N ASP A 72 5.33 8.84 2.93
CA ASP A 72 5.87 9.75 1.95
C ASP A 72 4.87 10.88 1.73
N GLY A 73 5.29 12.09 1.94
CA GLY A 73 4.45 13.27 1.81
C GLY A 73 4.80 14.11 0.60
N MET A 74 4.99 15.42 0.83
CA MET A 74 5.47 16.35 -0.18
C MET A 74 6.99 16.40 -0.14
N ASP A 75 7.63 16.32 -1.30
CA ASP A 75 9.09 16.48 -1.39
C ASP A 75 9.52 17.95 -1.37
N SER A 76 10.84 18.18 -1.42
CA SER A 76 11.42 19.52 -1.41
C SER A 76 11.05 20.38 -2.62
N ASN A 77 10.60 19.79 -3.71
CA ASN A 77 10.13 20.46 -4.91
C ASN A 77 8.62 20.78 -4.89
N GLY A 78 7.93 20.43 -3.80
CA GLY A 78 6.50 20.64 -3.67
C GLY A 78 5.64 19.57 -4.36
N THR A 79 6.22 18.41 -4.69
CA THR A 79 5.51 17.30 -5.35
C THR A 79 5.00 16.30 -4.32
N TRP A 80 3.70 16.03 -4.33
CA TRP A 80 3.07 15.05 -3.46
C TRP A 80 3.41 13.61 -3.84
N ALA A 81 3.41 12.73 -2.85
CA ALA A 81 3.62 11.30 -3.05
C ALA A 81 2.63 10.70 -4.06
N VAL A 82 1.36 11.11 -4.02
CA VAL A 82 0.34 10.65 -4.98
C VAL A 82 0.72 11.05 -6.41
N THR A 83 1.29 12.22 -6.63
CA THR A 83 1.76 12.64 -7.97
C THR A 83 2.87 11.72 -8.46
N ARG A 84 3.81 11.36 -7.58
CA ARG A 84 4.88 10.39 -7.93
C ARG A 84 4.33 8.99 -8.19
N LEU A 85 3.33 8.56 -7.40
CA LEU A 85 2.62 7.29 -7.64
C LEU A 85 1.97 7.27 -9.03
N TYR A 86 1.26 8.34 -9.38
CA TYR A 86 0.63 8.48 -10.69
C TYR A 86 1.68 8.40 -11.82
N ASN A 87 2.78 9.14 -11.69
CA ASN A 87 3.86 9.16 -12.69
C ASN A 87 4.60 7.82 -12.77
N ASN A 88 4.61 7.03 -11.70
CA ASN A 88 5.21 5.69 -11.63
C ASN A 88 4.21 4.57 -11.95
N LYS A 89 3.12 4.89 -12.61
CA LYS A 89 2.09 3.94 -13.07
C LYS A 89 1.50 3.07 -11.94
N GLY A 90 1.32 3.67 -10.77
CA GLY A 90 0.69 3.03 -9.64
C GLY A 90 1.58 2.22 -8.73
N LYS A 91 2.89 2.20 -8.97
CA LYS A 91 3.83 1.47 -8.13
C LYS A 91 4.44 2.34 -7.06
N VAL A 92 4.32 1.89 -5.82
CA VAL A 92 5.03 2.44 -4.67
C VAL A 92 5.87 1.35 -4.01
N GLU A 93 7.15 1.65 -3.79
CA GLU A 93 8.09 0.73 -3.13
C GLU A 93 8.32 1.15 -1.68
N PHE A 94 8.40 0.19 -0.80
CA PHE A 94 8.73 0.39 0.61
C PHE A 94 9.48 -0.81 1.15
N THR A 95 10.25 -0.60 2.22
CA THR A 95 11.05 -1.65 2.86
C THR A 95 10.41 -2.07 4.17
N LEU A 96 10.23 -3.38 4.36
CA LEU A 96 9.78 -3.89 5.66
C LEU A 96 10.86 -3.65 6.71
N PRO A 97 10.49 -3.19 7.91
CA PRO A 97 11.45 -3.03 9.01
C PRO A 97 12.12 -4.36 9.36
N LYS A 98 13.42 -4.31 9.65
CA LYS A 98 14.17 -5.51 10.06
C LYS A 98 13.78 -6.03 11.44
N CYS A 99 13.18 -5.18 12.27
CA CYS A 99 12.84 -5.48 13.66
C CYS A 99 11.43 -6.06 13.86
N ILE A 100 10.68 -6.32 12.79
CA ILE A 100 9.34 -6.92 12.93
C ILE A 100 9.45 -8.40 13.29
N GLN A 101 8.49 -8.86 14.12
CA GLN A 101 8.42 -10.27 14.54
C GLN A 101 7.92 -11.15 13.40
N ASN A 102 8.30 -12.44 13.44
CA ASN A 102 7.71 -13.46 12.59
C ASN A 102 6.22 -13.63 12.90
N GLY A 103 5.45 -14.00 11.90
CA GLY A 103 4.01 -14.24 12.01
C GLY A 103 3.24 -13.59 10.86
N GLN A 104 1.94 -13.53 11.05
CA GLN A 104 1.04 -12.91 10.07
C GLN A 104 0.52 -11.56 10.56
#